data_cdccfd08ba536e1aae2d50d57c94278e
#
_entry.id   cdccfd08ba536e1aae2d50d57c94278e
#
_cell.length_a   1.000
_cell.length_b   1.000
_cell.length_c   1.000
_cell.angle_alpha   90.00
_cell.angle_beta   90.00
_cell.angle_gamma   90.00
#
_symmetry.space_group_name_H-M   'P 1'
#
loop_
_entity.id
_entity.type
_entity.pdbx_description
1 polymer ?
#
loop_
_entity_poly.entity_id
_entity_poly.type
_entity_poly.pdbx_seq_one_letter_code
_entity_poly.pdbx_strand_id
1 'polypeptide(L)'
;MEYKIIDEKYYEALAGAMSMAYSEEPWNERWSEERAVRRIKAIMGNFQAFGLAAIENEKIAGGILGYIDPYAEEDFFYIAELFVIPEKKKTGIGRILMMELETVLQKKNIPAIQLMSIEPNEAFYAKCGLGRDDVSVLFKRC
;
A
#
# COMPACT_ATOMS: atom_id res chain seq x y z
N MET A 1 -7.06 -2.76 -17.55
CA MET A 1 -6.68 -2.54 -16.14
C MET A 1 -7.58 -1.49 -15.53
N GLU A 2 -8.23 -1.82 -14.44
CA GLU A 2 -9.09 -0.90 -13.69
C GLU A 2 -8.45 -0.63 -12.33
N TYR A 3 -8.64 0.58 -11.81
CA TYR A 3 -8.19 0.98 -10.49
C TYR A 3 -9.40 1.37 -9.67
N LYS A 4 -9.76 0.54 -8.70
CA LYS A 4 -11.01 0.67 -7.94
C LYS A 4 -10.76 0.87 -6.45
N ILE A 5 -11.64 1.66 -5.82
CA ILE A 5 -11.69 1.76 -4.35
C ILE A 5 -12.08 0.38 -3.79
N ILE A 6 -11.36 -0.05 -2.78
CA ILE A 6 -11.52 -1.36 -2.15
C ILE A 6 -12.69 -1.34 -1.16
N ASP A 7 -13.46 -2.43 -1.14
CA ASP A 7 -14.42 -2.74 -0.07
C ASP A 7 -14.14 -4.16 0.46
N GLU A 8 -14.91 -4.61 1.44
CA GLU A 8 -14.67 -5.90 2.11
C GLU A 8 -14.64 -7.11 1.18
N LYS A 9 -15.36 -7.08 0.09
CA LYS A 9 -15.42 -8.20 -0.84
C LYS A 9 -14.06 -8.49 -1.51
N TYR A 10 -13.15 -7.51 -1.50
CA TYR A 10 -11.82 -7.67 -2.09
C TYR A 10 -10.76 -8.18 -1.11
N TYR A 11 -11.06 -8.26 0.19
CA TYR A 11 -10.03 -8.51 1.20
C TYR A 11 -9.28 -9.83 1.01
N GLU A 12 -9.98 -10.92 0.72
CA GLU A 12 -9.34 -12.22 0.50
C GLU A 12 -8.44 -12.20 -0.75
N ALA A 13 -8.94 -11.64 -1.84
CA ALA A 13 -8.16 -11.53 -3.09
C ALA A 13 -6.94 -10.63 -2.92
N LEU A 14 -7.08 -9.51 -2.19
CA LEU A 14 -5.97 -8.63 -1.86
C LEU A 14 -4.93 -9.34 -0.99
N ALA A 15 -5.38 -10.08 0.00
CA ALA A 15 -4.49 -10.86 0.87
C ALA A 15 -3.66 -11.87 0.08
N GLY A 16 -4.29 -12.57 -0.86
CA GLY A 16 -3.61 -13.52 -1.73
C GLY A 16 -2.58 -12.84 -2.63
N ALA A 17 -2.95 -11.73 -3.26
CA ALA A 17 -2.04 -10.96 -4.12
C ALA A 17 -0.87 -10.38 -3.34
N MET A 18 -1.12 -9.83 -2.15
CA MET A 18 -0.08 -9.31 -1.26
C MET A 18 0.91 -10.41 -0.87
N SER A 19 0.40 -11.57 -0.46
CA SER A 19 1.24 -12.70 -0.06
C SER A 19 2.14 -13.17 -1.21
N MET A 20 1.62 -13.23 -2.43
CA MET A 20 2.43 -13.54 -3.62
C MET A 20 3.50 -12.47 -3.87
N ALA A 21 3.14 -11.20 -3.78
CA ALA A 21 4.06 -10.10 -4.05
C ALA A 21 5.25 -10.13 -3.09
N TYR A 22 5.04 -10.45 -1.83
CA TYR A 22 6.08 -10.46 -0.81
C TYR A 22 6.80 -11.80 -0.64
N SER A 23 6.42 -12.83 -1.39
CA SER A 23 7.11 -14.12 -1.37
C SER A 23 8.47 -14.09 -2.06
N GLU A 24 8.72 -13.08 -2.89
CA GLU A 24 9.97 -12.90 -3.63
C GLU A 24 10.94 -11.95 -2.92
N GLU A 25 12.19 -11.93 -3.41
CA GLU A 25 13.16 -10.92 -2.95
C GLU A 25 12.66 -9.50 -3.23
N PRO A 26 12.99 -8.53 -2.39
CA PRO A 26 13.89 -8.62 -1.23
C PRO A 26 13.23 -9.10 0.06
N TRP A 27 11.91 -9.32 0.06
CA TRP A 27 11.17 -9.64 1.29
C TRP A 27 11.27 -11.11 1.69
N ASN A 28 11.08 -12.02 0.75
CA ASN A 28 11.06 -13.48 0.99
C ASN A 28 10.16 -13.85 2.18
N GLU A 29 9.02 -13.19 2.28
CA GLU A 29 8.08 -13.39 3.38
C GLU A 29 7.15 -14.55 3.10
N ARG A 30 6.81 -15.29 4.13
CA ARG A 30 5.86 -16.41 4.06
C ARG A 30 4.60 -16.04 4.84
N TRP A 31 3.56 -15.70 4.10
CA TRP A 31 2.27 -15.35 4.66
C TRP A 31 1.33 -16.55 4.57
N SER A 32 0.75 -16.99 5.70
CA SER A 32 -0.39 -17.88 5.65
C SER A 32 -1.60 -17.09 5.17
N GLU A 33 -2.60 -17.77 4.61
CA GLU A 33 -3.84 -17.14 4.19
C GLU A 33 -4.50 -16.36 5.34
N GLU A 34 -4.58 -16.99 6.51
CA GLU A 34 -5.15 -16.38 7.72
C GLU A 34 -4.43 -15.09 8.11
N ARG A 35 -3.11 -15.12 8.15
CA ARG A 35 -2.33 -13.93 8.54
C ARG A 35 -2.39 -12.82 7.49
N ALA A 36 -2.42 -13.17 6.22
CA ALA A 36 -2.55 -12.19 5.15
C ALA A 36 -3.90 -11.47 5.22
N VAL A 37 -5.00 -12.21 5.41
CA VAL A 37 -6.33 -11.62 5.59
C VAL A 37 -6.37 -10.75 6.85
N ARG A 38 -5.76 -11.23 7.94
CA ARG A 38 -5.66 -10.48 9.19
C ARG A 38 -4.93 -9.15 8.99
N ARG A 39 -3.86 -9.15 8.21
CA ARG A 39 -3.12 -7.92 7.89
C ARG A 39 -4.00 -6.90 7.14
N ILE A 40 -4.72 -7.36 6.10
CA ILE A 40 -5.63 -6.49 5.35
C ILE A 40 -6.71 -5.91 6.26
N LYS A 41 -7.33 -6.74 7.08
CA LYS A 41 -8.37 -6.29 8.02
C LYS A 41 -7.84 -5.31 9.06
N ALA A 42 -6.62 -5.53 9.53
CA ALA A 42 -5.99 -4.62 10.49
C ALA A 42 -5.77 -3.23 9.88
N ILE A 43 -5.28 -3.17 8.64
CA ILE A 43 -5.09 -1.89 7.95
C ILE A 43 -6.44 -1.20 7.73
N MET A 44 -7.39 -1.91 7.17
CA MET A 44 -8.69 -1.35 6.78
C MET A 44 -9.60 -1.04 7.98
N GLY A 45 -9.23 -1.49 9.18
CA GLY A 45 -9.90 -1.14 10.43
C GLY A 45 -9.41 0.17 11.07
N ASN A 46 -8.40 0.80 10.49
CA ASN A 46 -7.89 2.07 11.00
C ASN A 46 -8.79 3.26 10.63
N PHE A 47 -8.52 4.40 11.25
CA PHE A 47 -9.29 5.62 11.07
C PHE A 47 -9.33 6.05 9.61
N GLN A 48 -10.54 6.13 9.06
CA GLN A 48 -10.78 6.55 7.68
C GLN A 48 -9.89 5.79 6.67
N ALA A 49 -9.69 4.51 6.91
CA ALA A 49 -8.90 3.67 6.02
C ALA A 49 -9.56 3.55 4.65
N PHE A 50 -8.73 3.57 3.62
CA PHE A 50 -9.17 3.24 2.27
C PHE A 50 -7.99 2.74 1.45
N GLY A 51 -8.28 2.25 0.26
CA GLY A 51 -7.26 1.80 -0.64
C GLY A 51 -7.81 1.60 -2.04
N LEU A 52 -6.89 1.31 -2.95
CA LEU A 52 -7.19 1.07 -4.35
C LEU A 52 -6.61 -0.28 -4.75
N ALA A 53 -7.33 -0.99 -5.60
CA ALA A 53 -6.86 -2.21 -6.23
C ALA A 53 -6.71 -2.01 -7.73
N ALA A 54 -5.61 -2.51 -8.27
CA ALA A 54 -5.43 -2.64 -9.72
C ALA A 54 -6.01 -4.00 -10.13
N ILE A 55 -7.01 -4.00 -11.00
CA ILE A 55 -7.75 -5.21 -11.38
C ILE A 55 -7.67 -5.42 -12.88
N GLU A 56 -7.31 -6.62 -13.28
CA GLU A 56 -7.27 -7.02 -14.68
C GLU A 56 -7.92 -8.40 -14.81
N ASN A 57 -8.92 -8.53 -15.70
CA ASN A 57 -9.64 -9.79 -15.90
C ASN A 57 -10.16 -10.37 -14.58
N GLU A 58 -10.76 -9.51 -13.74
CA GLU A 58 -11.34 -9.85 -12.44
C GLU A 58 -10.30 -10.31 -11.39
N LYS A 59 -9.01 -10.19 -11.70
CA LYS A 59 -7.92 -10.56 -10.78
C LYS A 59 -7.19 -9.33 -10.26
N ILE A 60 -6.78 -9.40 -9.00
CA ILE A 60 -5.99 -8.34 -8.38
C ILE A 60 -4.55 -8.42 -8.91
N ALA A 61 -4.10 -7.36 -9.57
CA ALA A 61 -2.71 -7.22 -10.02
C ALA A 61 -1.83 -6.46 -9.04
N GLY A 62 -2.44 -5.66 -8.17
CA GLY A 62 -1.73 -4.89 -7.16
C GLY A 62 -2.70 -4.14 -6.27
N GLY A 63 -2.17 -3.50 -5.24
CA GLY A 63 -2.99 -2.72 -4.31
C GLY A 63 -2.18 -1.70 -3.54
N ILE A 64 -2.85 -0.65 -3.09
CA ILE A 64 -2.31 0.36 -2.20
C ILE A 64 -3.32 0.60 -1.09
N LEU A 65 -2.91 0.42 0.15
CA LEU A 65 -3.79 0.46 1.31
C LEU A 65 -3.20 1.36 2.38
N GLY A 66 -4.06 2.10 3.05
CA GLY A 66 -3.63 2.92 4.17
C GLY A 66 -4.78 3.58 4.89
N TYR A 67 -4.46 4.58 5.68
CA TYR A 67 -5.43 5.25 6.52
C TYR A 67 -5.01 6.69 6.79
N ILE A 68 -5.95 7.48 7.29
CA ILE A 68 -5.69 8.87 7.65
C ILE A 68 -5.06 8.92 9.04
N ASP A 69 -3.94 9.62 9.14
CA ASP A 69 -3.22 9.84 10.40
C ASP A 69 -3.26 11.35 10.72
N PRO A 70 -4.20 11.78 11.58
CA PRO A 70 -4.37 13.21 11.84
C PRO A 70 -3.32 13.74 12.81
N TYR A 71 -2.75 14.89 12.46
CA TYR A 71 -1.81 15.63 13.30
C TYR A 71 -2.36 17.02 13.64
N ALA A 72 -1.57 17.80 14.35
CA ALA A 72 -2.03 19.08 14.89
C ALA A 72 -2.40 20.10 13.81
N GLU A 73 -1.68 20.12 12.71
CA GLU A 73 -1.89 21.15 11.66
C GLU A 73 -2.34 20.57 10.33
N GLU A 74 -2.12 19.29 10.10
CA GLU A 74 -2.50 18.64 8.84
C GLU A 74 -2.70 17.15 9.03
N ASP A 75 -3.43 16.55 8.11
CA ASP A 75 -3.61 15.10 8.06
C ASP A 75 -2.60 14.50 7.10
N PHE A 76 -2.09 13.32 7.46
CA PHE A 76 -1.31 12.49 6.55
C PHE A 76 -2.12 11.27 6.13
N PHE A 77 -1.87 10.80 4.92
CA PHE A 77 -2.25 9.44 4.56
C PHE A 77 -1.05 8.54 4.76
N TYR A 78 -1.16 7.58 5.67
CA TYR A 78 -0.12 6.59 5.88
C TYR A 78 -0.38 5.38 4.98
N ILE A 79 0.55 5.13 4.05
CA ILE A 79 0.49 3.94 3.19
C ILE A 79 1.07 2.78 3.98
N ALA A 80 0.20 1.83 4.34
CA ALA A 80 0.61 0.64 5.07
C ALA A 80 1.13 -0.46 4.16
N GLU A 81 0.54 -0.59 2.96
CA GLU A 81 0.97 -1.57 1.95
C GLU A 81 0.85 -0.98 0.55
N LEU A 82 1.86 -1.25 -0.26
CA LEU A 82 1.84 -1.06 -1.71
C LEU A 82 2.49 -2.29 -2.32
N PHE A 83 1.76 -3.02 -3.13
CA PHE A 83 2.27 -4.25 -3.72
C PHE A 83 1.75 -4.47 -5.14
N VAL A 84 2.54 -5.19 -5.93
CA VAL A 84 2.20 -5.63 -7.27
C VAL A 84 2.58 -7.11 -7.37
N ILE A 85 1.72 -7.94 -7.94
CA ILE A 85 2.00 -9.38 -8.07
C ILE A 85 3.25 -9.60 -8.94
N PRO A 86 4.00 -10.70 -8.73
CA PRO A 86 5.28 -10.91 -9.39
C PRO A 86 5.25 -10.77 -10.91
N GLU A 87 4.29 -11.38 -11.58
CA GLU A 87 4.20 -11.35 -13.05
C GLU A 87 3.84 -9.97 -13.62
N LYS A 88 3.44 -9.02 -12.78
CA LYS A 88 3.08 -7.66 -13.19
C LYS A 88 4.06 -6.60 -12.71
N LYS A 89 5.12 -7.01 -12.02
CA LYS A 89 6.17 -6.07 -11.57
C LYS A 89 6.86 -5.41 -12.76
N LYS A 90 7.32 -4.17 -12.59
CA LYS A 90 8.00 -3.36 -13.61
C LYS A 90 7.13 -3.03 -14.83
N THR A 91 5.82 -3.08 -14.68
CA THR A 91 4.87 -2.70 -15.74
C THR A 91 4.24 -1.33 -15.51
N GLY A 92 4.61 -0.63 -14.43
CA GLY A 92 4.10 0.69 -14.10
C GLY A 92 2.87 0.70 -13.20
N ILE A 93 2.36 -0.45 -12.77
CA ILE A 93 1.16 -0.53 -11.93
C ILE A 93 1.36 0.18 -10.59
N GLY A 94 2.51 -0.02 -9.93
CA GLY A 94 2.80 0.63 -8.65
C GLY A 94 2.78 2.15 -8.78
N ARG A 95 3.36 2.67 -9.84
CA ARG A 95 3.38 4.12 -10.09
C ARG A 95 1.97 4.66 -10.34
N ILE A 96 1.17 3.94 -11.11
CA ILE A 96 -0.22 4.35 -11.38
C ILE A 96 -1.04 4.30 -10.10
N LEU A 97 -0.86 3.27 -9.25
CA LEU A 97 -1.52 3.21 -7.95
C LEU A 97 -1.19 4.44 -7.10
N MET A 98 0.06 4.87 -7.08
CA MET A 98 0.47 6.10 -6.39
C MET A 98 -0.23 7.33 -6.97
N MET A 99 -0.28 7.45 -8.29
CA MET A 99 -0.93 8.58 -8.96
C MET A 99 -2.43 8.62 -8.69
N GLU A 100 -3.09 7.47 -8.75
CA GLU A 100 -4.52 7.36 -8.45
C GLU A 100 -4.82 7.70 -6.99
N LEU A 101 -3.95 7.25 -6.07
CA LEU A 101 -4.05 7.60 -4.66
C LEU A 101 -3.96 9.12 -4.48
N GLU A 102 -2.97 9.76 -5.08
CA GLU A 102 -2.80 11.21 -4.98
C GLU A 102 -4.04 11.97 -5.46
N THR A 103 -4.66 11.50 -6.54
CA THR A 103 -5.90 12.10 -7.05
C THR A 103 -7.02 12.03 -6.01
N VAL A 104 -7.18 10.88 -5.35
CA VAL A 104 -8.17 10.72 -4.28
C VAL A 104 -7.85 11.64 -3.10
N LEU A 105 -6.58 11.70 -2.70
CA LEU A 105 -6.15 12.53 -1.56
C LEU A 105 -6.37 14.03 -1.83
N GLN A 106 -6.13 14.49 -3.04
CA GLN A 106 -6.39 15.88 -3.43
C GLN A 106 -7.86 16.22 -3.27
N LYS A 107 -8.75 15.33 -3.69
CA LYS A 107 -10.20 15.51 -3.53
C LYS A 107 -10.64 15.53 -2.07
N LYS A 108 -9.91 14.83 -1.20
CA LYS A 108 -10.19 14.77 0.23
C LYS A 108 -9.47 15.86 1.03
N ASN A 109 -8.67 16.68 0.37
CA ASN A 109 -7.85 17.72 1.00
C ASN A 109 -6.84 17.14 2.02
N ILE A 110 -6.26 15.99 1.70
CA ILE A 110 -5.19 15.37 2.49
C ILE A 110 -3.86 15.79 1.85
N PRO A 111 -3.03 16.61 2.54
CA PRO A 111 -1.89 17.26 1.88
C PRO A 111 -0.61 16.44 1.83
N ALA A 112 -0.52 15.32 2.56
CA ALA A 112 0.74 14.62 2.70
C ALA A 112 0.57 13.10 2.75
N ILE A 113 1.59 12.40 2.26
CA ILE A 113 1.69 10.94 2.28
C ILE A 113 2.93 10.57 3.08
N GLN A 114 2.81 9.54 3.91
CA GLN A 114 3.92 8.97 4.64
C GLN A 114 3.91 7.44 4.52
N LEU A 115 5.08 6.83 4.48
CA LEU A 115 5.22 5.38 4.50
C LEU A 115 6.59 4.99 5.07
N MET A 116 6.72 3.72 5.45
CA MET A 116 8.02 3.13 5.76
C MET A 116 8.49 2.33 4.55
N SER A 117 9.75 2.50 4.17
CA SER A 117 10.33 1.81 3.03
C SER A 117 11.67 1.18 3.39
N ILE A 118 12.01 0.11 2.69
CA ILE A 118 13.36 -0.43 2.72
C ILE A 118 14.20 0.26 1.65
N GLU A 119 15.50 0.32 1.89
CA GLU A 119 16.44 1.01 0.98
C GLU A 119 16.29 0.63 -0.50
N PRO A 120 16.16 -0.67 -0.86
CA PRO A 120 16.04 -1.03 -2.29
C PRO A 120 14.85 -0.40 -3.01
N ASN A 121 13.82 0.06 -2.29
CA ASN A 121 12.62 0.64 -2.88
C ASN A 121 12.63 2.18 -2.92
N GLU A 122 13.63 2.80 -2.32
CA GLU A 122 13.69 4.28 -2.23
C GLU A 122 13.73 4.95 -3.61
N ALA A 123 14.41 4.33 -4.58
CA ALA A 123 14.48 4.88 -5.93
C ALA A 123 13.11 4.94 -6.61
N PHE A 124 12.27 3.91 -6.38
CA PHE A 124 10.90 3.91 -6.87
C PHE A 124 10.09 5.05 -6.25
N TYR A 125 10.16 5.19 -4.93
CA TYR A 125 9.41 6.24 -4.23
C TYR A 125 9.91 7.64 -4.58
N ALA A 126 11.21 7.80 -4.83
CA ALA A 126 11.78 9.07 -5.28
C ALA A 126 11.17 9.50 -6.62
N LYS A 127 10.95 8.57 -7.53
CA LYS A 127 10.27 8.84 -8.81
C LYS A 127 8.81 9.24 -8.63
N CYS A 128 8.21 8.84 -7.51
CA CYS A 128 6.84 9.24 -7.14
C CYS A 128 6.81 10.53 -6.30
N GLY A 129 7.95 11.16 -6.09
CA GLY A 129 8.03 12.42 -5.37
C GLY A 129 8.23 12.30 -3.87
N LEU A 130 8.51 11.09 -3.34
CA LEU A 130 8.77 10.89 -1.92
C LEU A 130 10.26 10.87 -1.63
N GLY A 131 10.66 11.52 -0.55
CA GLY A 131 12.02 11.51 -0.06
C GLY A 131 12.05 11.10 1.40
N ARG A 132 13.25 10.86 1.93
CA ARG A 132 13.42 10.53 3.34
C ARG A 132 12.97 11.68 4.23
N ASP A 133 12.27 11.34 5.29
CA ASP A 133 11.92 12.27 6.35
C ASP A 133 12.94 12.16 7.49
N ASP A 134 12.91 13.11 8.40
CA ASP A 134 13.84 13.21 9.53
C ASP A 134 13.33 12.41 10.73
N VAL A 135 13.05 11.13 10.51
CA VAL A 135 12.56 10.19 11.51
C VAL A 135 13.25 8.84 11.37
N SER A 136 13.22 8.05 12.42
CA SER A 136 13.79 6.71 12.42
C SER A 136 12.78 5.71 12.97
N VAL A 137 12.84 4.49 12.48
CA VAL A 137 12.08 3.37 13.04
C VAL A 137 12.90 2.81 14.21
N LEU A 138 12.29 2.78 15.40
CA LEU A 138 12.89 2.18 16.58
C LEU A 138 12.19 0.86 16.87
N PHE A 139 12.95 -0.17 17.17
CA PHE A 139 12.42 -1.53 17.28
C PHE A 139 12.95 -2.22 18.54
N LYS A 140 12.08 -2.96 19.21
CA LYS A 140 12.43 -3.79 20.37
C LYS A 140 11.60 -5.06 20.37
N ARG A 141 12.24 -6.19 20.58
CA ARG A 141 11.53 -7.44 20.87
C ARG A 141 11.21 -7.51 22.35
N CYS A 142 10.00 -7.89 22.67
CA CYS A 142 9.55 -8.06 24.08
C CYS A 142 9.42 -9.58 24.45
#